data_17495b0541b5cc4231fbc7a88a02a348
#
_entry.id   17495b0541b5cc4231fbc7a88a02a348
#
_cell.length_a   1.000
_cell.length_b   1.000
_cell.length_c   1.000
_cell.angle_alpha   90.00
_cell.angle_beta   90.00
_cell.angle_gamma   90.00
#
_symmetry.space_group_name_H-M   'P 1'
#
loop_
_entity.id
_entity.type
_entity.pdbx_description
1 polymer ?
#
loop_
_entity_poly.entity_id
_entity_poly.type
_entity_poly.pdbx_seq_one_letter_code
_entity_poly.pdbx_strand_id
1 'polypeptide(L)'
;MLSVLVLGFGYIYFLSLYKFSTEKESFKSSFSLMSYNVRLFNLYNWINEPLIPQKIQNFILEKGPSILCFQEYDSATDLIFKSYPYSYFTANSRNSSKLAIFSEHQIVRSGTIDFPESFNNTIFADIIIKSDTIRIYNLHLQSSGINPNVETLDSKQSNKLLDRLGVTFKAQQYQAELVASHMSKSPYKVILCGDFNNTIYSYVYRILKGEMLDAFEESGRGFGRTFKFKYFPFRIDFILANPEIKVGKFSSFNDLPYSDHFPIMSEFILEN
;
A
#
# COMPACT_ATOMS: atom_id res chain seq x y z
N MET A 1 -31.38 -10.45 -23.79
CA MET A 1 -31.50 -9.51 -22.66
C MET A 1 -30.59 -9.88 -21.47
N LEU A 2 -30.66 -11.13 -20.94
CA LEU A 2 -29.82 -11.55 -19.82
C LEU A 2 -28.32 -11.34 -20.06
N SER A 3 -27.81 -11.72 -21.24
CA SER A 3 -26.40 -11.57 -21.64
C SER A 3 -25.93 -10.12 -21.61
N VAL A 4 -26.78 -9.16 -22.01
CA VAL A 4 -26.45 -7.72 -21.99
C VAL A 4 -26.37 -7.20 -20.55
N LEU A 5 -27.25 -7.67 -19.66
CA LEU A 5 -27.19 -7.33 -18.23
C LEU A 5 -25.91 -7.88 -17.58
N VAL A 6 -25.57 -9.15 -17.86
CA VAL A 6 -24.34 -9.78 -17.37
C VAL A 6 -23.09 -9.03 -17.88
N LEU A 7 -23.06 -8.65 -19.14
CA LEU A 7 -21.98 -7.84 -19.71
C LEU A 7 -21.91 -6.46 -19.07
N GLY A 8 -23.06 -5.81 -18.83
CA GLY A 8 -23.12 -4.50 -18.15
C GLY A 8 -22.60 -4.56 -16.72
N PHE A 9 -23.02 -5.54 -15.93
CA PHE A 9 -22.50 -5.77 -14.58
C PHE A 9 -21.00 -6.12 -14.61
N GLY A 10 -20.60 -7.04 -15.51
CA GLY A 10 -19.20 -7.42 -15.67
C GLY A 10 -18.32 -6.23 -16.04
N TYR A 11 -18.81 -5.32 -16.87
CA TYR A 11 -18.11 -4.10 -17.26
C TYR A 11 -17.84 -3.14 -16.09
N ILE A 12 -18.83 -2.94 -15.21
CA ILE A 12 -18.67 -2.10 -14.00
C ILE A 12 -17.57 -2.67 -13.11
N TYR A 13 -17.60 -3.98 -12.85
CA TYR A 13 -16.54 -4.64 -12.05
C TYR A 13 -15.18 -4.63 -12.74
N PHE A 14 -15.15 -4.75 -14.07
CA PHE A 14 -13.92 -4.66 -14.85
C PHE A 14 -13.28 -3.27 -14.78
N LEU A 15 -14.07 -2.21 -14.77
CA LEU A 15 -13.56 -0.83 -14.65
C LEU A 15 -12.87 -0.55 -13.31
N SER A 16 -13.17 -1.30 -12.26
CA SER A 16 -12.45 -1.23 -10.98
C SER A 16 -11.08 -1.92 -11.04
N LEU A 17 -10.91 -2.89 -11.95
CA LEU A 17 -9.66 -3.62 -12.16
C LEU A 17 -8.76 -2.99 -13.21
N TYR A 18 -9.34 -2.39 -14.25
CA TYR A 18 -8.61 -1.86 -15.41
C TYR A 18 -8.99 -0.42 -15.70
N LYS A 19 -7.97 0.44 -15.77
CA LYS A 19 -8.14 1.84 -16.13
C LYS A 19 -7.59 2.11 -17.52
N PHE A 20 -8.46 2.68 -18.37
CA PHE A 20 -8.03 3.29 -19.62
C PHE A 20 -7.38 4.62 -19.27
N SER A 21 -6.16 4.86 -19.77
CA SER A 21 -5.47 6.12 -19.51
C SER A 21 -6.31 7.29 -20.02
N THR A 22 -6.66 8.20 -19.11
CA THR A 22 -7.01 9.56 -19.47
C THR A 22 -5.76 10.40 -19.26
N GLU A 23 -5.20 10.99 -20.32
CA GLU A 23 -4.17 12.02 -20.15
C GLU A 23 -4.78 13.14 -19.33
N LYS A 24 -4.31 13.29 -18.09
CA LYS A 24 -4.62 14.47 -17.27
C LYS A 24 -3.67 15.59 -17.71
N GLU A 25 -4.21 16.81 -17.80
CA GLU A 25 -3.40 18.00 -18.05
C GLU A 25 -2.20 18.07 -17.10
N SER A 26 -1.11 18.69 -17.55
CA SER A 26 0.07 18.90 -16.70
C SER A 26 -0.33 19.73 -15.47
N PHE A 27 -0.09 19.18 -14.30
CA PHE A 27 -0.35 19.89 -13.03
C PHE A 27 0.94 20.00 -12.24
N LYS A 28 1.01 21.02 -11.40
CA LYS A 28 2.10 21.13 -10.42
C LYS A 28 1.69 20.42 -9.14
N SER A 29 2.30 19.27 -8.86
CA SER A 29 2.05 18.54 -7.60
C SER A 29 2.48 19.37 -6.40
N SER A 30 1.75 19.22 -5.29
CA SER A 30 2.13 19.81 -4.00
C SER A 30 3.13 18.92 -3.27
N PHE A 31 2.95 17.62 -3.36
CA PHE A 31 3.82 16.58 -2.80
C PHE A 31 3.53 15.23 -3.46
N SER A 32 4.38 14.27 -3.20
CA SER A 32 4.21 12.90 -3.68
C SER A 32 4.44 11.88 -2.56
N LEU A 33 3.77 10.72 -2.66
CA LEU A 33 3.90 9.63 -1.71
C LEU A 33 4.13 8.32 -2.46
N MET A 34 5.14 7.56 -2.03
CA MET A 34 5.40 6.20 -2.49
C MET A 34 5.11 5.21 -1.36
N SER A 35 4.43 4.11 -1.69
CA SER A 35 4.24 2.95 -0.81
C SER A 35 4.92 1.73 -1.41
N TYR A 36 5.70 0.99 -0.61
CA TYR A 36 6.44 -0.17 -1.09
C TYR A 36 6.65 -1.22 0.01
N ASN A 37 6.10 -2.41 -0.16
CA ASN A 37 6.50 -3.57 0.61
C ASN A 37 7.84 -4.10 0.06
N VAL A 38 8.91 -3.92 0.83
CA VAL A 38 10.29 -4.21 0.41
C VAL A 38 10.75 -5.62 0.76
N ARG A 39 9.88 -6.44 1.34
CA ARG A 39 10.17 -7.83 1.69
C ARG A 39 11.52 -7.98 2.38
N LEU A 40 11.71 -7.26 3.48
CA LEU A 40 12.96 -7.24 4.27
C LEU A 40 14.23 -6.98 3.42
N PHE A 41 14.10 -6.25 2.30
CA PHE A 41 15.19 -6.00 1.35
C PHE A 41 15.91 -7.27 0.91
N ASN A 42 15.16 -8.36 0.71
CA ASN A 42 15.69 -9.67 0.32
C ASN A 42 16.64 -10.33 1.34
N LEU A 43 16.44 -10.06 2.64
CA LEU A 43 17.28 -10.56 3.75
C LEU A 43 17.55 -12.08 3.67
N TYR A 44 16.58 -12.87 3.22
CA TYR A 44 16.68 -14.32 3.13
C TYR A 44 17.02 -14.82 1.72
N ASN A 45 17.51 -13.95 0.84
CA ASN A 45 17.93 -14.30 -0.53
C ASN A 45 16.83 -15.01 -1.37
N TRP A 46 15.56 -14.61 -1.22
CA TRP A 46 14.46 -15.12 -2.06
C TRP A 46 14.65 -14.83 -3.54
N ILE A 47 15.37 -13.74 -3.85
CA ILE A 47 15.72 -13.33 -5.20
C ILE A 47 17.23 -13.46 -5.33
N ASN A 48 17.67 -14.23 -6.32
CA ASN A 48 19.10 -14.41 -6.61
C ASN A 48 19.65 -13.22 -7.41
N GLU A 49 19.72 -12.08 -6.75
CA GLU A 49 20.19 -10.81 -7.31
C GLU A 49 20.98 -10.05 -6.24
N PRO A 50 22.23 -9.66 -6.52
CA PRO A 50 23.06 -8.96 -5.54
C PRO A 50 22.61 -7.49 -5.37
N LEU A 51 22.91 -6.92 -4.20
CA LEU A 51 22.75 -5.51 -3.91
C LEU A 51 21.29 -5.00 -4.04
N ILE A 52 20.31 -5.84 -3.78
CA ILE A 52 18.88 -5.44 -3.83
C ILE A 52 18.59 -4.22 -2.96
N PRO A 53 19.08 -4.09 -1.71
CA PRO A 53 18.86 -2.88 -0.92
C PRO A 53 19.32 -1.61 -1.65
N GLN A 54 20.52 -1.60 -2.20
CA GLN A 54 21.09 -0.46 -2.92
C GLN A 54 20.33 -0.14 -4.21
N LYS A 55 19.87 -1.18 -4.92
CA LYS A 55 19.04 -1.03 -6.13
C LYS A 55 17.69 -0.40 -5.81
N ILE A 56 17.04 -0.82 -4.72
CA ILE A 56 15.82 -0.21 -4.21
C ILE A 56 16.09 1.26 -3.83
N GLN A 57 17.16 1.53 -3.10
CA GLN A 57 17.53 2.89 -2.72
C GLN A 57 17.74 3.79 -3.93
N ASN A 58 18.51 3.34 -4.93
CA ASN A 58 18.75 4.10 -6.15
C ASN A 58 17.46 4.39 -6.92
N PHE A 59 16.57 3.42 -7.02
CA PHE A 59 15.25 3.61 -7.62
C PHE A 59 14.42 4.67 -6.89
N ILE A 60 14.40 4.64 -5.55
CA ILE A 60 13.69 5.62 -4.75
C ILE A 60 14.27 7.02 -4.94
N LEU A 61 15.60 7.14 -4.93
CA LEU A 61 16.29 8.43 -5.15
C LEU A 61 16.02 8.96 -6.55
N GLU A 62 15.95 8.10 -7.57
CA GLU A 62 15.58 8.49 -8.95
C GLU A 62 14.15 9.03 -9.03
N LYS A 63 13.19 8.36 -8.35
CA LYS A 63 11.78 8.79 -8.38
C LYS A 63 11.49 9.97 -7.47
N GLY A 64 12.26 10.18 -6.42
CA GLY A 64 12.20 11.32 -5.52
C GLY A 64 10.83 11.57 -4.88
N PRO A 65 10.15 10.57 -4.27
CA PRO A 65 8.90 10.85 -3.58
C PRO A 65 9.14 11.74 -2.35
N SER A 66 8.26 12.70 -2.08
CA SER A 66 8.41 13.58 -0.88
C SER A 66 8.15 12.82 0.43
N ILE A 67 7.32 11.76 0.35
CA ILE A 67 7.00 10.88 1.47
C ILE A 67 7.16 9.43 1.00
N LEU A 68 7.79 8.60 1.84
CA LEU A 68 8.07 7.21 1.56
C LEU A 68 7.55 6.33 2.69
N CYS A 69 6.68 5.38 2.36
CA CYS A 69 6.08 4.43 3.28
C CYS A 69 6.53 3.01 2.92
N PHE A 70 7.23 2.36 3.82
CA PHE A 70 7.66 0.98 3.66
C PHE A 70 6.85 0.02 4.53
N GLN A 71 6.57 -1.15 3.98
CA GLN A 71 6.16 -2.35 4.70
C GLN A 71 7.28 -3.37 4.62
N GLU A 72 7.36 -4.24 5.63
CA GLU A 72 8.45 -5.21 5.79
C GLU A 72 9.84 -4.56 5.71
N TYR A 73 9.99 -3.42 6.34
CA TYR A 73 11.26 -2.70 6.43
C TYR A 73 12.19 -3.38 7.44
N ASP A 74 13.41 -3.72 7.04
CA ASP A 74 14.46 -4.17 7.94
C ASP A 74 15.40 -3.00 8.31
N SER A 75 15.38 -2.60 9.57
CA SER A 75 16.21 -1.49 10.06
C SER A 75 17.71 -1.85 10.22
N ALA A 76 18.08 -3.13 10.10
CA ALA A 76 19.49 -3.54 10.08
C ALA A 76 20.14 -3.32 8.70
N THR A 77 19.33 -3.02 7.68
CA THR A 77 19.83 -2.68 6.35
C THR A 77 20.38 -1.26 6.38
N ASP A 78 21.69 -1.09 6.12
CA ASP A 78 22.40 0.20 6.13
C ASP A 78 22.04 1.07 4.91
N LEU A 79 20.77 1.47 4.83
CA LEU A 79 20.30 2.41 3.81
C LEU A 79 20.20 3.81 4.40
N ILE A 80 20.80 4.76 3.72
CA ILE A 80 20.82 6.17 4.14
C ILE A 80 19.96 6.99 3.20
N PHE A 81 18.82 7.45 3.69
CA PHE A 81 17.94 8.34 2.98
C PHE A 81 18.13 9.80 3.42
N LYS A 82 19.28 10.40 3.05
CA LYS A 82 19.66 11.78 3.45
C LYS A 82 18.64 12.84 3.05
N SER A 83 17.87 12.60 2.00
CA SER A 83 16.81 13.50 1.53
C SER A 83 15.61 13.55 2.47
N TYR A 84 15.49 12.63 3.40
CA TYR A 84 14.36 12.51 4.32
C TYR A 84 14.82 12.77 5.76
N PRO A 85 14.84 14.02 6.20
CA PRO A 85 15.33 14.37 7.54
C PRO A 85 14.39 13.92 8.66
N TYR A 86 13.15 13.57 8.32
CA TYR A 86 12.15 13.12 9.28
C TYR A 86 11.75 11.68 9.01
N SER A 87 11.65 10.88 10.06
CA SER A 87 11.21 9.48 9.94
C SER A 87 10.50 9.00 11.19
N TYR A 88 9.63 8.01 11.00
CA TYR A 88 8.99 7.27 12.09
C TYR A 88 8.90 5.79 11.75
N PHE A 89 9.16 4.95 12.74
CA PHE A 89 9.19 3.49 12.61
C PHE A 89 8.27 2.86 13.65
N THR A 90 7.77 1.64 13.34
CA THR A 90 7.11 0.83 14.38
C THR A 90 8.02 0.70 15.59
N ALA A 91 7.52 1.08 16.76
CA ALA A 91 8.29 1.09 18.00
C ALA A 91 8.53 -0.35 18.46
N ASN A 92 8.64 -1.22 18.79
CA ASN A 92 8.80 -2.55 19.43
C ASN A 92 8.35 -3.73 18.55
N SER A 93 8.85 -3.84 17.33
CA SER A 93 8.65 -5.11 16.63
C SER A 93 9.60 -6.16 17.19
N ARG A 94 9.05 -7.26 17.71
CA ARG A 94 9.83 -8.45 18.12
C ARG A 94 10.48 -9.14 16.90
N ASN A 95 10.07 -8.75 15.69
CA ASN A 95 10.58 -9.21 14.42
C ASN A 95 11.41 -8.12 13.74
N SER A 96 12.27 -8.50 12.80
CA SER A 96 13.00 -7.56 11.92
C SER A 96 12.08 -6.74 11.03
N SER A 97 10.87 -7.23 10.77
CA SER A 97 9.87 -6.58 9.91
C SER A 97 9.21 -5.39 10.60
N LYS A 98 9.39 -4.20 10.08
CA LYS A 98 8.82 -2.94 10.58
C LYS A 98 8.02 -2.23 9.50
N LEU A 99 7.16 -1.31 9.94
CA LEU A 99 6.67 -0.23 9.08
C LEU A 99 7.59 0.98 9.27
N ALA A 100 7.80 1.72 8.19
CA ALA A 100 8.56 2.96 8.21
C ALA A 100 7.88 4.05 7.39
N ILE A 101 7.90 5.29 7.90
CA ILE A 101 7.54 6.50 7.17
C ILE A 101 8.77 7.40 7.16
N PHE A 102 9.20 7.80 5.98
CA PHE A 102 10.22 8.83 5.77
C PHE A 102 9.59 10.05 5.09
N SER A 103 10.03 11.25 5.45
CA SER A 103 9.46 12.48 4.92
C SER A 103 10.51 13.56 4.73
N GLU A 104 10.44 14.27 3.60
CA GLU A 104 11.14 15.54 3.40
C GLU A 104 10.54 16.66 4.25
N HIS A 105 9.26 16.51 4.61
CA HIS A 105 8.49 17.48 5.38
C HIS A 105 8.46 17.14 6.85
N GLN A 106 8.31 18.15 7.70
CA GLN A 106 8.34 17.99 9.15
C GLN A 106 7.20 17.07 9.64
N ILE A 107 7.57 16.06 10.43
CA ILE A 107 6.63 15.24 11.20
C ILE A 107 6.44 15.91 12.56
N VAL A 108 5.20 16.30 12.91
CA VAL A 108 4.88 16.96 14.17
C VAL A 108 4.28 16.00 15.20
N ARG A 109 3.73 14.89 14.76
CA ARG A 109 3.19 13.83 15.60
C ARG A 109 3.26 12.50 14.86
N SER A 110 3.45 11.42 15.59
CA SER A 110 3.42 10.07 15.05
C SER A 110 2.92 9.08 16.10
N GLY A 111 2.53 7.89 15.67
CA GLY A 111 2.09 6.84 16.56
C GLY A 111 1.85 5.51 15.85
N THR A 112 1.57 4.48 16.65
CA THR A 112 1.30 3.12 16.18
C THR A 112 -0.11 2.69 16.62
N ILE A 113 -0.78 1.97 15.76
CA ILE A 113 -2.02 1.23 16.04
C ILE A 113 -1.64 -0.23 16.03
N ASP A 114 -1.45 -0.80 17.23
CA ASP A 114 -1.12 -2.21 17.39
C ASP A 114 -2.35 -3.09 17.16
N PHE A 115 -2.16 -4.20 16.49
CA PHE A 115 -3.20 -5.20 16.29
C PHE A 115 -3.05 -6.32 17.32
N PRO A 116 -4.08 -6.57 18.15
CA PRO A 116 -4.03 -7.67 19.13
C PRO A 116 -3.69 -9.00 18.46
N GLU A 117 -2.85 -9.78 19.13
CA GLU A 117 -2.43 -11.12 18.70
C GLU A 117 -1.78 -11.18 17.30
N SER A 118 -1.25 -10.06 16.81
CA SER A 118 -0.61 -9.96 15.50
C SER A 118 0.74 -9.25 15.61
N PHE A 119 1.66 -9.61 14.73
CA PHE A 119 2.90 -8.83 14.52
C PHE A 119 2.73 -7.70 13.51
N ASN A 120 1.59 -7.69 12.80
CA ASN A 120 1.23 -6.63 11.90
C ASN A 120 0.68 -5.43 12.69
N ASN A 121 0.78 -4.25 12.13
CA ASN A 121 0.29 -3.02 12.72
C ASN A 121 0.06 -1.94 11.65
N THR A 122 -0.34 -0.77 12.11
CA THR A 122 -0.41 0.45 11.31
C THR A 122 0.33 1.54 12.05
N ILE A 123 1.11 2.33 11.35
CA ILE A 123 1.70 3.56 11.89
C ILE A 123 1.09 4.78 11.22
N PHE A 124 1.14 5.92 11.92
CA PHE A 124 0.75 7.20 11.32
C PHE A 124 1.77 8.29 11.63
N ALA A 125 1.80 9.29 10.77
CA ALA A 125 2.54 10.52 10.96
C ALA A 125 1.71 11.73 10.52
N ASP A 126 1.68 12.78 11.34
CA ASP A 126 1.11 14.08 11.01
C ASP A 126 2.22 14.93 10.41
N ILE A 127 2.10 15.26 9.13
CA ILE A 127 3.15 15.89 8.33
C ILE A 127 2.67 17.25 7.87
N ILE A 128 3.49 18.28 8.10
CA ILE A 128 3.22 19.65 7.63
C ILE A 128 3.63 19.76 6.16
N ILE A 129 2.67 20.01 5.29
CA ILE A 129 2.89 20.20 3.85
C ILE A 129 2.36 21.57 3.47
N LYS A 130 3.24 22.53 3.21
CA LYS A 130 2.90 23.96 3.04
C LYS A 130 2.22 24.50 4.30
N SER A 131 0.95 24.93 4.19
CA SER A 131 0.12 25.43 5.29
C SER A 131 -0.76 24.36 5.94
N ASP A 132 -0.86 23.18 5.34
CA ASP A 132 -1.74 22.10 5.80
C ASP A 132 -0.96 21.06 6.61
N THR A 133 -1.66 20.40 7.53
CA THR A 133 -1.19 19.17 8.17
C THR A 133 -1.97 18.00 7.60
N ILE A 134 -1.27 17.00 7.09
CA ILE A 134 -1.85 15.77 6.53
C ILE A 134 -1.45 14.60 7.40
N ARG A 135 -2.41 13.76 7.78
CA ARG A 135 -2.12 12.50 8.46
C ARG A 135 -1.91 11.39 7.46
N ILE A 136 -0.70 10.85 7.42
CA ILE A 136 -0.34 9.70 6.59
C ILE A 136 -0.42 8.45 7.46
N TYR A 137 -1.20 7.46 7.02
CA TYR A 137 -1.20 6.12 7.58
C TYR A 137 -0.43 5.19 6.65
N ASN A 138 0.44 4.39 7.24
CA ASN A 138 1.13 3.28 6.57
C ASN A 138 0.71 1.99 7.28
N LEU A 139 0.02 1.10 6.56
CA LEU A 139 -0.50 -0.14 7.13
C LEU A 139 0.12 -1.38 6.48
N HIS A 140 0.14 -2.46 7.26
CA HIS A 140 0.38 -3.81 6.76
C HIS A 140 -0.58 -4.76 7.50
N LEU A 141 -1.60 -5.24 6.80
CA LEU A 141 -2.59 -6.15 7.38
C LEU A 141 -2.08 -7.60 7.37
N GLN A 142 -2.74 -8.44 8.17
CA GLN A 142 -2.43 -9.87 8.28
C GLN A 142 -2.31 -10.53 6.91
N SER A 143 -1.16 -11.17 6.63
CA SER A 143 -0.96 -11.93 5.40
C SER A 143 -1.73 -13.25 5.44
N SER A 144 -2.30 -13.62 4.29
CA SER A 144 -2.89 -14.95 4.09
C SER A 144 -1.84 -16.05 3.93
N GLY A 145 -0.56 -15.68 3.72
CA GLY A 145 0.54 -16.61 3.50
C GLY A 145 0.32 -17.53 2.29
N ILE A 146 -0.40 -17.05 1.28
CA ILE A 146 -0.57 -17.79 0.02
C ILE A 146 0.76 -17.78 -0.71
N ASN A 147 1.30 -18.99 -1.00
CA ASN A 147 2.46 -19.10 -1.86
C ASN A 147 2.01 -18.97 -3.34
N PRO A 148 2.44 -17.92 -4.05
CA PRO A 148 2.03 -17.71 -5.44
C PRO A 148 2.56 -18.75 -6.42
N ASN A 149 3.50 -19.61 -6.00
CA ASN A 149 4.14 -20.63 -6.83
C ASN A 149 3.52 -22.03 -6.68
N VAL A 150 2.49 -22.19 -5.85
CA VAL A 150 1.81 -23.49 -5.71
C VAL A 150 0.93 -23.71 -6.93
N GLU A 151 1.30 -24.68 -7.76
CA GLU A 151 0.62 -24.98 -9.03
C GLU A 151 -0.62 -25.88 -8.86
N THR A 152 -0.62 -26.76 -7.86
CA THR A 152 -1.75 -27.68 -7.59
C THR A 152 -1.91 -27.91 -6.09
N LEU A 153 -3.15 -27.92 -5.63
CA LEU A 153 -3.50 -28.28 -4.26
C LEU A 153 -4.34 -29.58 -4.30
N ASP A 154 -3.99 -30.55 -3.48
CA ASP A 154 -4.89 -31.66 -3.21
C ASP A 154 -6.10 -31.20 -2.35
N SER A 155 -7.14 -32.05 -2.21
CA SER A 155 -8.35 -31.70 -1.46
C SER A 155 -8.08 -31.37 0.01
N LYS A 156 -7.10 -32.05 0.64
CA LYS A 156 -6.72 -31.82 2.04
C LYS A 156 -5.95 -30.51 2.22
N GLN A 157 -5.10 -30.16 1.28
CA GLN A 157 -4.39 -28.88 1.24
C GLN A 157 -5.36 -27.73 0.98
N SER A 158 -6.35 -27.93 0.10
CA SER A 158 -7.41 -26.96 -0.18
C SER A 158 -8.25 -26.65 1.06
N ASN A 159 -8.68 -27.64 1.84
CA ASN A 159 -9.44 -27.43 3.05
C ASN A 159 -8.65 -26.66 4.11
N LYS A 160 -7.37 -27.04 4.34
CA LYS A 160 -6.47 -26.31 5.24
C LYS A 160 -6.24 -24.87 4.81
N LEU A 161 -6.17 -24.62 3.51
CA LEU A 161 -6.06 -23.27 2.96
C LEU A 161 -7.32 -22.45 3.24
N LEU A 162 -8.51 -23.03 3.01
CA LEU A 162 -9.79 -22.36 3.29
C LEU A 162 -9.95 -22.01 4.77
N ASP A 163 -9.59 -22.92 5.68
CA ASP A 163 -9.62 -22.66 7.14
C ASP A 163 -8.68 -21.51 7.50
N ARG A 164 -7.44 -21.52 6.99
CA ARG A 164 -6.46 -20.46 7.20
C ARG A 164 -6.95 -19.12 6.65
N LEU A 165 -7.52 -19.10 5.45
CA LEU A 165 -8.11 -17.89 4.87
C LEU A 165 -9.24 -17.34 5.73
N GLY A 166 -10.10 -18.20 6.26
CA GLY A 166 -11.19 -17.80 7.16
C GLY A 166 -10.67 -17.10 8.42
N VAL A 167 -9.62 -17.64 9.05
CA VAL A 167 -8.97 -17.01 10.21
C VAL A 167 -8.32 -15.68 9.83
N THR A 168 -7.59 -15.67 8.72
CA THR A 168 -6.92 -14.45 8.24
C THR A 168 -7.92 -13.34 7.91
N PHE A 169 -9.01 -13.63 7.22
CA PHE A 169 -10.02 -12.62 6.87
C PHE A 169 -10.71 -12.03 8.10
N LYS A 170 -10.97 -12.82 9.14
CA LYS A 170 -11.49 -12.31 10.42
C LYS A 170 -10.48 -11.37 11.11
N ALA A 171 -9.20 -11.73 11.11
CA ALA A 171 -8.15 -10.87 11.66
C ALA A 171 -8.06 -9.56 10.87
N GLN A 172 -8.02 -9.63 9.54
CA GLN A 172 -7.99 -8.46 8.66
C GLN A 172 -9.22 -7.56 8.84
N GLN A 173 -10.42 -8.14 9.00
CA GLN A 173 -11.63 -7.37 9.29
C GLN A 173 -11.46 -6.54 10.55
N TYR A 174 -11.07 -7.17 11.65
CA TYR A 174 -10.87 -6.47 12.93
C TYR A 174 -9.79 -5.38 12.82
N GLN A 175 -8.67 -5.68 12.16
CA GLN A 175 -7.60 -4.74 11.90
C GLN A 175 -8.08 -3.51 11.10
N ALA A 176 -8.83 -3.76 10.01
CA ALA A 176 -9.38 -2.69 9.18
C ALA A 176 -10.38 -1.81 9.94
N GLU A 177 -11.25 -2.40 10.75
CA GLU A 177 -12.20 -1.67 11.59
C GLU A 177 -11.51 -0.79 12.64
N LEU A 178 -10.42 -1.28 13.26
CA LEU A 178 -9.59 -0.47 14.18
C LEU A 178 -8.97 0.73 13.47
N VAL A 179 -8.38 0.51 12.29
CA VAL A 179 -7.76 1.59 11.50
C VAL A 179 -8.82 2.59 11.06
N ALA A 180 -9.96 2.15 10.51
CA ALA A 180 -11.04 3.01 10.09
C ALA A 180 -11.59 3.85 11.26
N SER A 181 -11.78 3.25 12.44
CA SER A 181 -12.20 3.96 13.65
C SER A 181 -11.17 4.99 14.12
N HIS A 182 -9.87 4.74 13.95
CA HIS A 182 -8.83 5.71 14.27
C HIS A 182 -8.79 6.84 13.24
N MET A 183 -8.93 6.50 11.96
CA MET A 183 -8.97 7.47 10.86
C MET A 183 -10.15 8.47 11.00
N SER A 184 -11.34 7.97 11.37
CA SER A 184 -12.54 8.80 11.55
C SER A 184 -12.40 9.87 12.65
N LYS A 185 -11.45 9.71 13.56
CA LYS A 185 -11.14 10.66 14.64
C LYS A 185 -9.96 11.58 14.30
N SER A 186 -9.42 11.50 13.09
CA SER A 186 -8.31 12.35 12.67
C SER A 186 -8.75 13.81 12.59
N PRO A 187 -8.02 14.75 13.22
CA PRO A 187 -8.31 16.19 13.08
C PRO A 187 -7.80 16.74 11.74
N TYR A 188 -7.12 15.92 10.95
CA TYR A 188 -6.48 16.32 9.69
C TYR A 188 -7.01 15.50 8.52
N LYS A 189 -6.86 16.03 7.32
CA LYS A 189 -7.04 15.26 6.08
C LYS A 189 -6.14 14.02 6.10
N VAL A 190 -6.63 12.92 5.59
CA VAL A 190 -5.98 11.60 5.69
C VAL A 190 -5.55 11.09 4.33
N ILE A 191 -4.35 10.52 4.29
CA ILE A 191 -3.94 9.57 3.25
C ILE A 191 -3.61 8.25 3.94
N LEU A 192 -4.19 7.16 3.44
CA LEU A 192 -3.90 5.79 3.88
C LEU A 192 -3.18 5.06 2.76
N CYS A 193 -2.04 4.47 3.06
CA CYS A 193 -1.32 3.63 2.10
C CYS A 193 -0.81 2.35 2.76
N GLY A 194 -0.43 1.38 1.95
CA GLY A 194 0.24 0.17 2.41
C GLY A 194 -0.29 -1.11 1.79
N ASP A 195 0.14 -2.22 2.36
CA ASP A 195 -0.22 -3.58 1.96
C ASP A 195 -1.45 -4.04 2.74
N PHE A 196 -2.59 -4.10 2.04
CA PHE A 196 -3.86 -4.57 2.61
C PHE A 196 -3.94 -6.10 2.66
N ASN A 197 -3.01 -6.80 1.99
CA ASN A 197 -3.04 -8.25 1.83
C ASN A 197 -4.40 -8.79 1.35
N ASN A 198 -5.18 -7.95 0.67
CA ASN A 198 -6.49 -8.27 0.14
C ASN A 198 -6.84 -7.38 -1.06
N THR A 199 -7.81 -7.80 -1.86
CA THR A 199 -8.17 -7.15 -3.12
C THR A 199 -9.27 -6.10 -2.95
N ILE A 200 -9.53 -5.34 -4.03
CA ILE A 200 -10.60 -4.33 -4.11
C ILE A 200 -12.01 -4.86 -3.83
N TYR A 201 -12.24 -6.15 -3.97
CA TYR A 201 -13.54 -6.80 -3.74
C TYR A 201 -13.74 -7.20 -2.28
N SER A 202 -12.72 -7.03 -1.43
CA SER A 202 -12.78 -7.43 -0.04
C SER A 202 -13.59 -6.47 0.83
N TYR A 203 -14.10 -7.00 1.93
CA TYR A 203 -14.68 -6.19 3.00
C TYR A 203 -13.66 -5.16 3.53
N VAL A 204 -12.42 -5.58 3.69
CA VAL A 204 -11.28 -4.77 4.17
C VAL A 204 -11.09 -3.51 3.32
N TYR A 205 -10.98 -3.69 2.01
CA TYR A 205 -10.84 -2.55 1.10
C TYR A 205 -12.03 -1.60 1.20
N ARG A 206 -13.25 -2.14 1.21
CA ARG A 206 -14.47 -1.34 1.28
C ARG A 206 -14.55 -0.51 2.57
N ILE A 207 -14.20 -1.10 3.72
CA ILE A 207 -14.23 -0.39 5.02
C ILE A 207 -13.16 0.70 5.07
N LEU A 208 -11.94 0.40 4.64
CA LEU A 208 -10.83 1.36 4.66
C LEU A 208 -10.99 2.46 3.62
N LYS A 209 -11.54 2.11 2.44
CA LYS A 209 -11.81 3.12 1.41
C LYS A 209 -12.93 4.07 1.85
N GLY A 210 -14.05 3.56 2.36
CA GLY A 210 -15.19 4.41 2.66
C GLY A 210 -15.45 5.40 1.53
N GLU A 211 -15.48 6.70 1.84
CA GLU A 211 -15.63 7.81 0.89
C GLU A 211 -14.29 8.32 0.31
N MET A 212 -13.15 7.68 0.66
CA MET A 212 -11.85 8.12 0.16
C MET A 212 -11.70 7.82 -1.35
N LEU A 213 -10.89 8.64 -2.00
CA LEU A 213 -10.47 8.45 -3.39
C LEU A 213 -9.37 7.39 -3.45
N ASP A 214 -9.51 6.38 -4.31
CA ASP A 214 -8.42 5.45 -4.62
C ASP A 214 -7.56 6.07 -5.73
N ALA A 215 -6.28 6.31 -5.43
CA ALA A 215 -5.38 6.99 -6.35
C ALA A 215 -5.24 6.28 -7.70
N PHE A 216 -5.31 4.94 -7.73
CA PHE A 216 -5.35 4.18 -8.98
C PHE A 216 -6.66 4.39 -9.73
N GLU A 217 -7.81 4.41 -9.05
CA GLU A 217 -9.10 4.66 -9.69
C GLU A 217 -9.15 6.05 -10.31
N GLU A 218 -8.51 7.05 -9.67
CA GLU A 218 -8.50 8.44 -10.13
C GLU A 218 -7.54 8.70 -11.30
N SER A 219 -6.35 8.07 -11.30
CA SER A 219 -5.27 8.47 -12.20
C SER A 219 -4.39 7.31 -12.68
N GLY A 220 -4.80 6.06 -12.42
CA GLY A 220 -4.05 4.88 -12.81
C GLY A 220 -4.22 4.53 -14.29
N ARG A 221 -3.41 3.55 -14.73
CA ARG A 221 -3.46 2.97 -16.08
C ARG A 221 -3.26 1.46 -16.03
N GLY A 222 -3.97 0.73 -16.87
CA GLY A 222 -3.87 -0.72 -16.95
C GLY A 222 -4.51 -1.40 -15.74
N PHE A 223 -3.93 -2.50 -15.28
CA PHE A 223 -4.45 -3.28 -14.15
C PHE A 223 -4.00 -2.79 -12.77
N GLY A 224 -3.05 -1.86 -12.67
CA GLY A 224 -2.53 -1.38 -11.40
C GLY A 224 -1.93 -2.48 -10.53
N ARG A 225 -1.36 -3.51 -11.15
CA ARG A 225 -0.77 -4.66 -10.46
C ARG A 225 0.26 -4.22 -9.43
N THR A 226 0.15 -4.74 -8.20
CA THR A 226 1.10 -4.44 -7.11
C THR A 226 1.77 -5.69 -6.53
N PHE A 227 1.28 -6.89 -6.86
CA PHE A 227 1.83 -8.15 -6.36
C PHE A 227 2.22 -9.10 -7.48
N LYS A 228 3.36 -9.80 -7.32
CA LYS A 228 3.91 -10.74 -8.29
C LYS A 228 3.19 -12.08 -8.21
N PHE A 229 2.06 -12.18 -8.88
CA PHE A 229 1.31 -13.42 -9.03
C PHE A 229 1.27 -13.85 -10.51
N LYS A 230 1.49 -15.13 -10.80
CA LYS A 230 1.69 -15.65 -12.16
C LYS A 230 0.43 -15.50 -13.04
N TYR A 231 -0.74 -15.75 -12.46
CA TYR A 231 -1.97 -15.96 -13.24
C TYR A 231 -2.92 -14.76 -13.27
N PHE A 232 -2.74 -13.82 -12.36
CA PHE A 232 -3.65 -12.68 -12.23
C PHE A 232 -2.92 -11.42 -11.74
N PRO A 233 -3.22 -10.25 -12.30
CA PRO A 233 -2.59 -8.98 -11.90
C PRO A 233 -3.22 -8.46 -10.59
N PHE A 234 -2.90 -9.08 -9.46
CA PHE A 234 -3.42 -8.65 -8.17
C PHE A 234 -2.94 -7.25 -7.78
N ARG A 235 -3.88 -6.45 -7.30
CA ARG A 235 -3.65 -5.18 -6.62
C ARG A 235 -4.07 -5.36 -5.17
N ILE A 236 -3.10 -5.38 -4.26
CA ILE A 236 -3.25 -5.57 -2.82
C ILE A 236 -2.59 -4.47 -2.01
N ASP A 237 -1.82 -3.60 -2.67
CA ASP A 237 -1.27 -2.38 -2.12
C ASP A 237 -2.07 -1.18 -2.65
N PHE A 238 -2.38 -0.23 -1.78
CA PHE A 238 -3.26 0.88 -2.12
C PHE A 238 -2.70 2.21 -1.61
N ILE A 239 -3.13 3.30 -2.26
CA ILE A 239 -3.03 4.68 -1.77
C ILE A 239 -4.42 5.27 -1.87
N LEU A 240 -5.01 5.60 -0.72
CA LEU A 240 -6.34 6.19 -0.57
C LEU A 240 -6.19 7.58 0.03
N ALA A 241 -6.92 8.56 -0.46
CA ALA A 241 -6.85 9.95 0.00
C ALA A 241 -8.25 10.51 0.31
N ASN A 242 -8.35 11.39 1.32
CA ASN A 242 -9.58 12.15 1.54
C ASN A 242 -10.00 12.89 0.26
N PRO A 243 -11.31 13.07 0.00
CA PRO A 243 -11.81 13.75 -1.20
C PRO A 243 -11.27 15.17 -1.41
N GLU A 244 -10.88 15.86 -0.33
CA GLU A 244 -10.30 17.21 -0.36
C GLU A 244 -8.82 17.22 -0.80
N ILE A 245 -8.20 16.06 -0.97
CA ILE A 245 -6.84 15.91 -1.48
C ILE A 245 -6.94 15.41 -2.92
N LYS A 246 -6.72 16.30 -3.88
CA LYS A 246 -6.84 15.94 -5.29
C LYS A 246 -5.69 15.02 -5.73
N VAL A 247 -6.05 13.88 -6.31
CA VAL A 247 -5.09 12.94 -6.90
C VAL A 247 -4.73 13.43 -8.31
N GLY A 248 -3.46 13.75 -8.52
CA GLY A 248 -2.97 14.23 -9.81
C GLY A 248 -2.48 13.08 -10.70
N LYS A 249 -1.59 12.23 -10.19
CA LYS A 249 -1.00 11.14 -10.96
C LYS A 249 -0.82 9.91 -10.07
N PHE A 250 -1.00 8.74 -10.67
CA PHE A 250 -0.65 7.44 -10.05
C PHE A 250 0.30 6.67 -10.96
N SER A 251 1.28 6.02 -10.36
CA SER A 251 2.25 5.15 -11.06
C SER A 251 2.41 3.84 -10.30
N SER A 252 2.44 2.73 -11.03
CA SER A 252 2.82 1.42 -10.52
C SER A 252 4.04 0.94 -11.31
N PHE A 253 5.10 0.53 -10.61
CA PHE A 253 6.40 0.22 -11.20
C PHE A 253 6.59 -1.30 -11.33
N ASN A 254 5.81 -1.90 -12.23
CA ASN A 254 5.68 -3.35 -12.39
C ASN A 254 6.92 -4.05 -12.95
N ASP A 255 7.89 -3.30 -13.44
CA ASP A 255 9.14 -3.81 -14.03
C ASP A 255 10.26 -3.93 -12.97
N LEU A 256 10.01 -3.55 -11.72
CA LEU A 256 11.01 -3.59 -10.65
C LEU A 256 11.05 -4.99 -10.01
N PRO A 257 12.13 -5.77 -10.19
CA PRO A 257 12.15 -7.18 -9.78
C PRO A 257 12.68 -7.41 -8.35
N TYR A 258 12.74 -6.39 -7.48
CA TYR A 258 13.47 -6.42 -6.22
C TYR A 258 12.64 -6.83 -4.99
N SER A 259 11.34 -7.06 -5.17
CA SER A 259 10.42 -7.61 -4.19
C SER A 259 9.39 -8.49 -4.90
N ASP A 260 8.54 -9.20 -4.17
CA ASP A 260 7.31 -9.80 -4.69
C ASP A 260 6.16 -8.78 -4.77
N HIS A 261 6.33 -7.60 -4.18
CA HIS A 261 5.48 -6.43 -4.40
C HIS A 261 6.12 -5.44 -5.36
N PHE A 262 5.28 -4.63 -6.01
CA PHE A 262 5.70 -3.53 -6.86
C PHE A 262 5.39 -2.21 -6.17
N PRO A 263 6.34 -1.25 -6.16
CA PRO A 263 6.08 0.06 -5.57
C PRO A 263 4.98 0.79 -6.33
N ILE A 264 4.18 1.54 -5.58
CA ILE A 264 3.17 2.45 -6.10
C ILE A 264 3.45 3.86 -5.61
N MET A 265 3.20 4.85 -6.45
CA MET A 265 3.44 6.26 -6.14
C MET A 265 2.28 7.11 -6.63
N SER A 266 1.87 8.07 -5.82
CA SER A 266 0.88 9.07 -6.21
C SER A 266 1.39 10.48 -5.96
N GLU A 267 1.00 11.39 -6.86
CA GLU A 267 1.24 12.82 -6.74
C GLU A 267 -0.08 13.51 -6.37
N PHE A 268 -0.01 14.45 -5.44
CA PHE A 268 -1.17 15.12 -4.86
C PHE A 268 -1.12 16.63 -5.03
N ILE A 269 -2.31 17.23 -5.13
CA ILE A 269 -2.52 18.66 -5.17
C ILE A 269 -3.31 19.05 -3.93
N LEU A 270 -2.78 19.98 -3.16
CA LEU A 270 -3.52 20.69 -2.10
C LEU A 270 -4.00 22.00 -2.71
N GLU A 271 -5.31 22.19 -2.75
CA GLU A 271 -5.91 23.46 -3.11
C GLU A 271 -5.73 24.40 -1.91
N ASN A 272 -5.25 25.63 -2.19
CA ASN A 272 -5.03 26.67 -1.18
C ASN A 272 -6.36 27.23 -0.66
#